data_d828a0d9d6a4fdd8a8d99c994374ce76
#
_entry.id   d828a0d9d6a4fdd8a8d99c994374ce76
#
_cell.length_a   1.000
_cell.length_b   1.000
_cell.length_c   1.000
_cell.angle_alpha   90.00
_cell.angle_beta   90.00
_cell.angle_gamma   90.00
#
_symmetry.space_group_name_H-M   'P 1'
#
loop_
_entity.id
_entity.type
_entity.pdbx_description
1 polymer ?
#
loop_
_entity_poly.entity_id
_entity_poly.type
_entity_poly.pdbx_seq_one_letter_code
_entity_poly.pdbx_strand_id
1 'polypeptide(L)'
;MKKYYRVLFIIVSFLFIYHEFIGLKKLAGYCEEKDAYFSELYTDNILIDKAINFLIKDLPHIVSTAEGKEIYVEPYLSVEEFKNSNPNCCNVQRSAEEGFMQSIFIRKTGEAYAYVKLIYTLRYKEKDIEPYRWTKYVEINTCGNMRYPDQTSW
;
A
#
# COMPACT_ATOMS: atom_id res chain seq x y z
N MET A 1 0.08 43.81 -27.07
CA MET A 1 0.58 42.43 -26.83
C MET A 1 0.71 42.06 -25.36
N LYS A 2 1.43 42.81 -24.50
CA LYS A 2 1.62 42.41 -23.07
C LYS A 2 0.35 42.17 -22.23
N LYS A 3 -0.76 42.87 -22.54
CA LYS A 3 -2.04 42.71 -21.82
C LYS A 3 -2.69 41.35 -22.09
N TYR A 4 -2.63 40.85 -23.31
CA TYR A 4 -3.21 39.54 -23.67
C TYR A 4 -2.46 38.36 -23.02
N TYR A 5 -1.12 38.45 -22.90
CA TYR A 5 -0.36 37.40 -22.23
C TYR A 5 -0.67 37.31 -20.74
N ARG A 6 -0.94 38.44 -20.07
CA ARG A 6 -1.35 38.45 -18.66
C ARG A 6 -2.70 37.78 -18.47
N VAL A 7 -3.67 38.11 -19.33
CA VAL A 7 -5.02 37.49 -19.28
C VAL A 7 -4.93 36.02 -19.57
N LEU A 8 -4.20 35.60 -20.60
CA LEU A 8 -4.00 34.19 -20.94
C LEU A 8 -3.34 33.43 -19.77
N PHE A 9 -2.31 34.00 -19.15
CA PHE A 9 -1.64 33.39 -18.00
C PHE A 9 -2.60 33.20 -16.83
N ILE A 10 -3.45 34.19 -16.53
CA ILE A 10 -4.44 34.10 -15.46
C ILE A 10 -5.45 32.98 -15.78
N ILE A 11 -5.96 32.91 -17.01
CA ILE A 11 -6.92 31.86 -17.41
C ILE A 11 -6.28 30.47 -17.28
N VAL A 12 -5.06 30.28 -17.78
CA VAL A 12 -4.36 28.99 -17.69
C VAL A 12 -4.11 28.60 -16.23
N SER A 13 -3.72 29.56 -15.38
CA SER A 13 -3.52 29.32 -13.95
C SER A 13 -4.84 28.92 -13.27
N PHE A 14 -5.95 29.59 -13.57
CA PHE A 14 -7.27 29.21 -13.05
C PHE A 14 -7.73 27.85 -13.53
N LEU A 15 -7.52 27.51 -14.78
CA LEU A 15 -7.85 26.19 -15.33
C LEU A 15 -7.02 25.09 -14.66
N PHE A 16 -5.74 25.36 -14.41
CA PHE A 16 -4.85 24.44 -13.73
C PHE A 16 -5.30 24.21 -12.27
N ILE A 17 -5.55 25.29 -11.54
CA ILE A 17 -6.05 25.22 -10.14
C ILE A 17 -7.39 24.49 -10.08
N TYR A 18 -8.31 24.82 -10.99
CA TYR A 18 -9.63 24.17 -11.07
C TYR A 18 -9.51 22.68 -11.39
N HIS A 19 -8.63 22.32 -12.32
CA HIS A 19 -8.36 20.93 -12.66
C HIS A 19 -7.76 20.15 -11.46
N GLU A 20 -6.84 20.76 -10.72
CA GLU A 20 -6.28 20.17 -9.52
C GLU A 20 -7.33 20.01 -8.41
N PHE A 21 -8.17 21.03 -8.21
CA PHE A 21 -9.24 20.99 -7.23
C PHE A 21 -10.29 19.92 -7.52
N ILE A 22 -10.67 19.72 -8.80
CA ILE A 22 -11.56 18.63 -9.20
C ILE A 22 -10.88 17.27 -9.01
N GLY A 23 -9.60 17.15 -9.36
CA GLY A 23 -8.82 15.94 -9.11
C GLY A 23 -8.77 15.58 -7.63
N LEU A 24 -8.53 16.56 -6.77
CA LEU A 24 -8.54 16.40 -5.32
C LEU A 24 -9.92 15.97 -4.79
N LYS A 25 -11.01 16.60 -5.25
CA LYS A 25 -12.37 16.19 -4.85
C LYS A 25 -12.72 14.77 -5.30
N LYS A 26 -12.28 14.38 -6.49
CA LYS A 26 -12.56 13.05 -7.04
C LYS A 26 -11.85 11.96 -6.22
N LEU A 27 -10.63 12.23 -5.79
CA LEU A 27 -9.86 11.33 -4.93
C LEU A 27 -10.41 11.31 -3.49
N ALA A 28 -10.75 12.46 -2.92
CA ALA A 28 -11.37 12.53 -1.60
C ALA A 28 -12.69 11.76 -1.52
N GLY A 29 -13.38 11.54 -2.66
CA GLY A 29 -14.57 10.71 -2.74
C GLY A 29 -14.30 9.20 -2.67
N TYR A 30 -13.06 8.78 -2.87
CA TYR A 30 -12.65 7.37 -2.81
C TYR A 30 -12.00 6.99 -1.48
N CYS A 31 -11.59 7.96 -0.67
CA CYS A 31 -11.01 7.69 0.63
C CYS A 31 -12.12 7.69 1.68
N GLU A 32 -12.36 6.55 2.34
CA GLU A 32 -13.32 6.43 3.44
C GLU A 32 -12.88 7.29 4.64
N GLU A 33 -11.58 7.43 4.86
CA GLU A 33 -10.99 8.31 5.87
C GLU A 33 -10.39 9.54 5.20
N LYS A 34 -11.03 10.71 5.39
CA LYS A 34 -10.53 11.99 4.82
C LYS A 34 -9.13 12.36 5.28
N ASP A 35 -8.74 11.92 6.47
CA ASP A 35 -7.43 12.21 7.06
C ASP A 35 -6.31 11.37 6.43
N ALA A 36 -6.60 10.19 5.89
CA ALA A 36 -5.63 9.36 5.20
C ALA A 36 -5.09 10.01 3.93
N TYR A 37 -5.91 10.81 3.27
CA TYR A 37 -5.56 11.49 2.01
C TYR A 37 -4.45 12.54 2.15
N PHE A 38 -4.38 13.23 3.28
CA PHE A 38 -3.38 14.26 3.56
C PHE A 38 -2.16 13.74 4.32
N SER A 39 -2.15 12.49 4.65
CA SER A 39 -0.99 11.92 5.33
C SER A 39 0.14 11.64 4.34
N GLU A 40 0.76 12.70 3.84
CA GLU A 40 2.18 12.70 3.40
C GLU A 40 3.09 12.06 4.46
N LEU A 41 2.49 11.50 5.48
CA LEU A 41 3.03 11.31 6.80
C LEU A 41 3.03 9.86 7.26
N TYR A 42 2.63 8.92 6.40
CA TYR A 42 2.88 7.54 6.75
C TYR A 42 4.38 7.29 6.74
N THR A 43 4.96 7.27 7.93
CA THR A 43 6.33 6.78 8.11
C THR A 43 6.41 5.33 7.65
N ASP A 44 7.60 4.87 7.29
CA ASP A 44 7.81 3.48 6.88
C ASP A 44 7.29 2.49 7.92
N ASN A 45 7.46 2.80 9.19
CA ASN A 45 6.95 1.97 10.28
C ASN A 45 5.42 1.82 10.24
N ILE A 46 4.70 2.90 10.00
CA ILE A 46 3.23 2.87 9.89
C ILE A 46 2.79 2.06 8.66
N LEU A 47 3.46 2.23 7.52
CA LEU A 47 3.18 1.46 6.32
C LEU A 47 3.45 -0.03 6.52
N ILE A 48 4.55 -0.36 7.17
CA ILE A 48 4.90 -1.73 7.52
C ILE A 48 3.85 -2.34 8.45
N ASP A 49 3.44 -1.62 9.50
CA ASP A 49 2.45 -2.12 10.45
C ASP A 49 1.09 -2.36 9.80
N LYS A 50 0.66 -1.44 8.92
CA LYS A 50 -0.57 -1.62 8.13
C LYS A 50 -0.46 -2.85 7.22
N ALA A 51 0.65 -3.01 6.49
CA ALA A 51 0.85 -4.13 5.58
C ALA A 51 0.92 -5.47 6.33
N ILE A 52 1.56 -5.53 7.49
CA ILE A 52 1.58 -6.73 8.34
C ILE A 52 0.18 -7.07 8.84
N ASN A 53 -0.57 -6.07 9.34
CA ASN A 53 -1.95 -6.29 9.79
C ASN A 53 -2.86 -6.81 8.65
N PHE A 54 -2.65 -6.29 7.43
CA PHE A 54 -3.36 -6.78 6.26
C PHE A 54 -3.00 -8.23 5.95
N LEU A 55 -1.69 -8.55 5.93
CA LEU A 55 -1.21 -9.91 5.67
C LEU A 55 -1.70 -10.91 6.72
N ILE A 56 -1.63 -10.59 8.02
CA ILE A 56 -2.04 -11.49 9.10
C ILE A 56 -3.50 -11.92 8.96
N LYS A 57 -4.38 -11.03 8.51
CA LYS A 57 -5.80 -11.32 8.30
C LYS A 57 -6.05 -12.24 7.10
N ASP A 58 -5.13 -12.26 6.15
CA ASP A 58 -5.25 -13.00 4.89
C ASP A 58 -4.39 -14.28 4.87
N LEU A 59 -3.64 -14.55 5.94
CA LEU A 59 -2.85 -15.77 6.02
C LEU A 59 -3.76 -17.00 6.00
N PRO A 60 -3.44 -18.02 5.18
CA PRO A 60 -4.22 -19.24 5.14
C PRO A 60 -4.12 -19.97 6.49
N HIS A 61 -5.23 -20.53 6.94
CA HIS A 61 -5.25 -21.40 8.12
C HIS A 61 -4.78 -22.82 7.81
N ILE A 62 -4.90 -23.22 6.56
CA ILE A 62 -4.54 -24.55 6.06
C ILE A 62 -3.83 -24.38 4.72
N VAL A 63 -2.77 -25.12 4.52
CA VAL A 63 -2.09 -25.26 3.22
C VAL A 63 -2.07 -26.74 2.85
N SER A 64 -2.16 -27.04 1.55
CA SER A 64 -2.09 -28.42 1.06
C SER A 64 -0.69 -28.70 0.50
N THR A 65 -0.13 -29.85 0.81
CA THR A 65 1.07 -30.36 0.14
C THR A 65 0.77 -30.79 -1.29
N ALA A 66 1.80 -31.02 -2.09
CA ALA A 66 1.67 -31.57 -3.43
C ALA A 66 0.97 -32.94 -3.46
N GLU A 67 1.05 -33.70 -2.35
CA GLU A 67 0.41 -35.01 -2.16
C GLU A 67 -1.02 -34.89 -1.60
N GLY A 68 -1.54 -33.66 -1.45
CA GLY A 68 -2.91 -33.43 -0.96
C GLY A 68 -3.07 -33.52 0.56
N LYS A 69 -1.99 -33.61 1.34
CA LYS A 69 -2.06 -33.57 2.80
C LYS A 69 -2.31 -32.14 3.27
N GLU A 70 -3.30 -31.94 4.11
CA GLU A 70 -3.59 -30.68 4.77
C GLU A 70 -2.64 -30.43 5.94
N ILE A 71 -2.07 -29.23 5.98
CA ILE A 71 -1.16 -28.77 7.03
C ILE A 71 -1.75 -27.51 7.65
N TYR A 72 -1.87 -27.48 8.96
CA TYR A 72 -2.39 -26.33 9.69
C TYR A 72 -1.31 -25.28 9.91
N VAL A 73 -1.62 -24.04 9.50
CA VAL A 73 -0.76 -22.89 9.71
C VAL A 73 -1.06 -22.29 11.09
N GLU A 74 -0.01 -22.00 11.84
CA GLU A 74 -0.11 -21.26 13.10
C GLU A 74 -0.12 -19.76 12.79
N PRO A 75 -1.21 -19.04 13.10
CA PRO A 75 -1.31 -17.62 12.78
C PRO A 75 -0.38 -16.77 13.66
N TYR A 76 0.01 -15.62 13.14
CA TYR A 76 0.57 -14.54 13.96
C TYR A 76 -0.57 -13.79 14.64
N LEU A 77 -0.45 -13.53 15.93
CA LEU A 77 -1.49 -12.89 16.72
C LEU A 77 -1.40 -11.37 16.73
N SER A 78 -0.22 -10.82 16.39
CA SER A 78 0.02 -9.38 16.38
C SER A 78 1.14 -8.98 15.42
N VAL A 79 1.19 -7.69 15.09
CA VAL A 79 2.27 -7.08 14.32
C VAL A 79 3.62 -7.23 15.03
N GLU A 80 3.62 -7.07 16.35
CA GLU A 80 4.84 -7.19 17.17
C GLU A 80 5.37 -8.62 17.14
N GLU A 81 4.52 -9.61 17.31
CA GLU A 81 4.90 -11.02 17.20
C GLU A 81 5.47 -11.33 15.82
N PHE A 82 4.80 -10.83 14.76
CA PHE A 82 5.29 -11.00 13.39
C PHE A 82 6.70 -10.44 13.21
N LYS A 83 6.93 -9.19 13.64
CA LYS A 83 8.24 -8.54 13.55
C LYS A 83 9.32 -9.27 14.34
N ASN A 84 9.01 -9.69 15.55
CA ASN A 84 9.94 -10.43 16.41
C ASN A 84 10.32 -11.80 15.83
N SER A 85 9.36 -12.46 15.20
CA SER A 85 9.59 -13.77 14.54
C SER A 85 10.31 -13.64 13.20
N ASN A 86 10.24 -12.48 12.55
CA ASN A 86 10.81 -12.24 11.23
C ASN A 86 11.69 -10.98 11.23
N PRO A 87 12.86 -10.99 11.85
CA PRO A 87 13.77 -9.86 11.86
C PRO A 87 14.18 -9.50 10.43
N ASN A 88 14.22 -8.20 10.13
CA ASN A 88 14.46 -7.66 8.77
C ASN A 88 13.43 -8.12 7.72
N CYS A 89 12.18 -8.37 8.15
CA CYS A 89 11.10 -8.83 7.28
C CYS A 89 10.75 -7.85 6.18
N CYS A 90 10.98 -6.57 6.41
CA CYS A 90 10.12 -5.59 5.82
C CYS A 90 10.90 -4.47 5.14
N ASN A 91 10.49 -4.11 3.92
CA ASN A 91 11.08 -3.00 3.17
C ASN A 91 9.95 -2.21 2.51
N VAL A 92 10.04 -0.87 2.56
CA VAL A 92 9.09 0.04 1.94
C VAL A 92 9.76 0.67 0.71
N GLN A 93 9.06 0.63 -0.41
CA GLN A 93 9.40 1.37 -1.62
C GLN A 93 8.26 2.33 -1.94
N ARG A 94 8.55 3.62 -2.05
CA ARG A 94 7.57 4.66 -2.36
C ARG A 94 7.61 5.00 -3.84
N SER A 95 6.45 5.05 -4.47
CA SER A 95 6.33 5.46 -5.87
C SER A 95 6.44 6.97 -6.06
N ALA A 96 6.22 7.75 -4.99
CA ALA A 96 6.16 9.21 -5.05
C ALA A 96 7.50 9.93 -4.83
N GLU A 97 8.60 9.20 -4.65
CA GLU A 97 9.92 9.81 -4.37
C GLU A 97 10.56 10.52 -5.57
N GLU A 98 10.02 10.35 -6.77
CA GLU A 98 10.66 10.80 -8.02
C GLU A 98 10.20 12.18 -8.53
N GLY A 99 9.34 12.91 -7.83
CA GLY A 99 9.03 14.29 -8.17
C GLY A 99 7.55 14.70 -8.04
N PHE A 100 7.36 16.02 -7.98
CA PHE A 100 6.06 16.65 -7.79
C PHE A 100 5.00 16.23 -8.82
N MET A 101 5.37 16.15 -10.10
CA MET A 101 4.43 15.76 -11.16
C MET A 101 3.98 14.31 -11.03
N GLN A 102 4.85 13.42 -10.62
CA GLN A 102 4.53 12.01 -10.42
C GLN A 102 3.61 11.82 -9.21
N SER A 103 3.82 12.56 -8.13
CA SER A 103 2.92 12.53 -6.97
C SER A 103 1.50 12.99 -7.33
N ILE A 104 1.35 13.98 -8.21
CA ILE A 104 0.05 14.41 -8.74
C ILE A 104 -0.58 13.32 -9.59
N PHE A 105 0.20 12.65 -10.44
CA PHE A 105 -0.28 11.57 -11.30
C PHE A 105 -0.79 10.39 -10.47
N ILE A 106 -0.03 9.92 -9.51
CA ILE A 106 -0.41 8.85 -8.58
C ILE A 106 -1.72 9.20 -7.83
N ARG A 107 -1.84 10.43 -7.36
CA ARG A 107 -3.08 10.91 -6.72
C ARG A 107 -4.30 10.84 -7.64
N LYS A 108 -4.13 11.11 -8.94
CA LYS A 108 -5.24 11.13 -9.90
C LYS A 108 -5.64 9.77 -10.41
N THR A 109 -4.68 8.88 -10.56
CA THR A 109 -4.89 7.55 -11.16
C THR A 109 -5.29 6.50 -10.13
N GLY A 110 -5.11 6.78 -8.83
CA GLY A 110 -5.32 5.81 -7.77
C GLY A 110 -4.27 4.69 -7.78
N GLU A 111 -3.11 4.94 -8.40
CA GLU A 111 -2.00 4.00 -8.36
C GLU A 111 -1.44 3.82 -6.94
N ALA A 112 -0.66 2.79 -6.76
CA ALA A 112 -0.03 2.51 -5.49
C ALA A 112 0.92 3.65 -5.07
N TYR A 113 0.70 4.16 -3.86
CA TYR A 113 1.57 5.16 -3.23
C TYR A 113 2.85 4.53 -2.69
N ALA A 114 2.73 3.33 -2.13
CA ALA A 114 3.84 2.58 -1.59
C ALA A 114 3.66 1.08 -1.82
N TYR A 115 4.79 0.40 -1.91
CA TYR A 115 4.90 -1.05 -1.95
C TYR A 115 5.63 -1.50 -0.69
N VAL A 116 5.03 -2.39 0.07
CA VAL A 116 5.67 -2.99 1.24
C VAL A 116 6.00 -4.45 0.91
N LYS A 117 7.28 -4.76 0.85
CA LYS A 117 7.76 -6.12 0.73
C LYS A 117 7.82 -6.75 2.11
N LEU A 118 7.12 -7.86 2.28
CA LEU A 118 7.10 -8.65 3.50
C LEU A 118 7.75 -10.01 3.24
N ILE A 119 8.77 -10.33 4.04
CA ILE A 119 9.45 -11.63 4.02
C ILE A 119 9.19 -12.28 5.35
N TYR A 120 8.52 -13.42 5.37
CA TYR A 120 8.09 -14.08 6.58
C TYR A 120 8.12 -15.60 6.44
N THR A 121 8.04 -16.28 7.57
CA THR A 121 8.05 -17.73 7.64
C THR A 121 6.65 -18.21 8.03
N LEU A 122 6.06 -19.10 7.22
CA LEU A 122 4.85 -19.80 7.66
C LEU A 122 5.22 -20.78 8.77
N ARG A 123 4.52 -20.68 9.88
CA ARG A 123 4.65 -21.59 11.02
C ARG A 123 3.60 -22.68 10.92
N TYR A 124 4.00 -23.90 11.11
CA TYR A 124 3.11 -25.05 11.05
C TYR A 124 2.90 -25.64 12.45
N LYS A 125 1.71 -26.12 12.74
CA LYS A 125 1.42 -26.80 13.99
C LYS A 125 2.17 -28.14 14.11
N GLU A 126 2.40 -28.77 12.98
CA GLU A 126 3.16 -30.01 12.85
C GLU A 126 4.66 -29.69 12.93
N LYS A 127 5.34 -30.30 13.93
CA LYS A 127 6.76 -30.04 14.18
C LYS A 127 7.72 -30.66 13.16
N ASP A 128 7.22 -31.64 12.41
CA ASP A 128 8.03 -32.37 11.43
C ASP A 128 8.13 -31.69 10.06
N ILE A 129 7.48 -30.53 9.93
CA ILE A 129 7.45 -29.77 8.67
C ILE A 129 8.40 -28.58 8.78
N GLU A 130 9.38 -28.52 7.89
CA GLU A 130 10.29 -27.39 7.81
C GLU A 130 9.52 -26.09 7.48
N PRO A 131 9.73 -25.03 8.26
CA PRO A 131 9.12 -23.73 8.00
C PRO A 131 9.57 -23.19 6.65
N TYR A 132 8.64 -22.80 5.81
CA TYR A 132 8.93 -22.22 4.50
C TYR A 132 8.89 -20.70 4.55
N ARG A 133 9.89 -20.07 3.91
CA ARG A 133 10.02 -18.63 3.85
C ARG A 133 9.28 -18.08 2.63
N TRP A 134 8.35 -17.18 2.88
CA TRP A 134 7.50 -16.55 1.87
C TRP A 134 7.87 -15.08 1.66
N THR A 135 7.57 -14.59 0.46
CA THR A 135 7.63 -13.16 0.15
C THR A 135 6.29 -12.72 -0.41
N LYS A 136 5.73 -11.67 0.17
CA LYS A 136 4.52 -11.01 -0.32
C LYS A 136 4.80 -9.51 -0.50
N TYR A 137 4.12 -8.93 -1.46
CA TYR A 137 4.11 -7.49 -1.68
C TYR A 137 2.70 -6.98 -1.38
N VAL A 138 2.61 -5.89 -0.64
CA VAL A 138 1.35 -5.20 -0.37
C VAL A 138 1.44 -3.82 -0.98
N GLU A 139 0.51 -3.50 -1.86
CA GLU A 139 0.33 -2.16 -2.41
C GLU A 139 -0.54 -1.34 -1.48
N ILE A 140 -0.15 -0.09 -1.25
CA ILE A 140 -0.90 0.87 -0.44
C ILE A 140 -1.14 2.11 -1.28
N ASN A 141 -2.39 2.53 -1.45
CA ASN A 141 -2.71 3.75 -2.17
C ASN A 141 -2.64 4.98 -1.26
N THR A 142 -2.88 6.17 -1.83
CA THR A 142 -2.88 7.44 -1.09
C THR A 142 -3.96 7.53 -0.02
N CYS A 143 -5.00 6.70 -0.10
CA CYS A 143 -6.06 6.61 0.92
C CYS A 143 -5.73 5.61 2.04
N GLY A 144 -4.60 4.92 1.95
CA GLY A 144 -4.23 3.86 2.91
C GLY A 144 -4.94 2.54 2.67
N ASN A 145 -5.69 2.38 1.56
CA ASN A 145 -6.25 1.09 1.15
C ASN A 145 -5.14 0.18 0.67
N MET A 146 -5.30 -1.11 0.92
CA MET A 146 -4.29 -2.13 0.67
C MET A 146 -4.83 -3.20 -0.26
N ARG A 147 -3.95 -3.71 -1.11
CA ARG A 147 -4.22 -4.88 -1.95
C ARG A 147 -2.93 -5.65 -2.24
N TYR A 148 -3.07 -6.84 -2.80
CA TYR A 148 -1.95 -7.53 -3.43
C TYR A 148 -1.82 -7.11 -4.90
N PRO A 149 -0.60 -7.15 -5.49
CA PRO A 149 -0.36 -6.71 -6.88
C PRO A 149 -1.17 -7.45 -7.96
N ASP A 150 -1.67 -8.66 -7.64
CA ASP A 150 -2.51 -9.48 -8.51
C ASP A 150 -4.01 -9.11 -8.46
N GLN A 151 -4.39 -8.23 -7.53
CA GLN A 151 -5.76 -7.74 -7.40
C GLN A 151 -5.98 -6.49 -8.25
N THR A 152 -7.09 -6.43 -8.97
CA THR A 152 -7.44 -5.31 -9.86
C THR A 152 -8.21 -4.19 -9.16
N SER A 153 -8.74 -4.43 -7.97
CA SER A 153 -9.50 -3.45 -7.16
C SER A 153 -8.80 -3.15 -5.83
N TRP A 154 -9.05 -1.94 -5.35
CA TRP A 154 -8.62 -1.50 -4.01
C TRP A 154 -9.63 -1.88 -2.94
#